data_e3a0cd7b8831bb9873a6351da418f729
#
_entry.id   e3a0cd7b8831bb9873a6351da418f729
#
_cell.length_a   1.000
_cell.length_b   1.000
_cell.length_c   1.000
_cell.angle_alpha   90.00
_cell.angle_beta   90.00
_cell.angle_gamma   90.00
#
_symmetry.space_group_name_H-M   'P 1'
#
loop_
_entity.id
_entity.type
_entity.pdbx_description
1 polymer ?
#
loop_
_entity_poly.entity_id
_entity_poly.type
_entity_poly.pdbx_seq_one_letter_code
_entity_poly.pdbx_strand_id
1 'polypeptide(L)'
;MYDIIIIGAGVTGCAVARYLSRYEGRMLVLEKAEDVCCGTSKANSAIVHAGFDAAHGSLMAKMNLEGNLMMPQLAKDLDFAFKMNGSLVVCMSEEDLPKLHALYENGVKNGVKGLEIVDAKRLHELEPNVSKNAIAALWAPTGGIVCPFNLTIALAENAFDNGVEFQFNTEVTGFAWNDGYWTIHTNHGDFETRYVINAAGVYSDVLHNMVSTRKLHI
;
A
#
# COMPACT_ATOMS: atom_id res chain seq x y z
N MET A 1 27.03 6.82 10.29
CA MET A 1 26.50 5.58 9.70
C MET A 1 25.11 5.32 10.29
N TYR A 2 24.13 4.95 9.48
CA TYR A 2 22.79 4.54 9.89
C TYR A 2 22.73 3.01 10.07
N ASP A 3 21.77 2.54 10.84
CA ASP A 3 21.47 1.11 10.90
C ASP A 3 20.61 0.70 9.69
N ILE A 4 19.61 1.51 9.35
CA ILE A 4 18.71 1.25 8.22
C ILE A 4 18.48 2.55 7.42
N ILE A 5 18.59 2.45 6.10
CA ILE A 5 18.11 3.49 5.20
C ILE A 5 16.97 2.93 4.33
N ILE A 6 15.84 3.64 4.32
CA ILE A 6 14.66 3.33 3.52
C ILE A 6 14.63 4.29 2.32
N ILE A 7 14.48 3.77 1.12
CA ILE A 7 14.46 4.59 -0.11
C ILE A 7 13.02 4.70 -0.61
N GLY A 8 12.50 5.92 -0.57
CA GLY A 8 11.13 6.28 -0.98
C GLY A 8 10.22 6.59 0.21
N ALA A 9 9.61 7.77 0.21
CA ALA A 9 8.64 8.24 1.21
C ALA A 9 7.18 8.15 0.71
N GLY A 10 6.87 7.15 -0.11
CA GLY A 10 5.50 6.72 -0.37
C GLY A 10 4.91 5.96 0.82
N VAL A 11 3.63 5.57 0.73
CA VAL A 11 2.93 4.87 1.81
C VAL A 11 3.69 3.63 2.33
N THR A 12 4.35 2.90 1.45
CA THR A 12 5.13 1.70 1.83
C THR A 12 6.34 2.08 2.67
N GLY A 13 7.16 3.05 2.21
CA GLY A 13 8.34 3.50 2.95
C GLY A 13 7.99 4.12 4.29
N CYS A 14 6.97 4.97 4.33
CA CYS A 14 6.48 5.58 5.57
C CYS A 14 5.91 4.53 6.55
N ALA A 15 5.20 3.50 6.05
CA ALA A 15 4.73 2.40 6.89
C ALA A 15 5.89 1.60 7.48
N VAL A 16 6.90 1.26 6.66
CA VAL A 16 8.10 0.56 7.12
C VAL A 16 8.84 1.40 8.16
N ALA A 17 9.05 2.70 7.90
CA ALA A 17 9.69 3.62 8.84
C ALA A 17 8.98 3.64 10.19
N ARG A 18 7.64 3.79 10.18
CA ARG A 18 6.83 3.74 11.40
C ARG A 18 6.96 2.41 12.15
N TYR A 19 6.89 1.28 11.43
CA TYR A 19 6.99 -0.02 12.09
C TYR A 19 8.38 -0.29 12.68
N LEU A 20 9.43 0.20 12.04
CA LEU A 20 10.81 0.05 12.51
C LEU A 20 11.15 1.05 13.62
N SER A 21 10.51 2.21 13.70
CA SER A 21 10.77 3.24 14.73
C SER A 21 10.51 2.78 16.18
N ARG A 22 9.89 1.61 16.37
CA ARG A 22 9.73 1.00 17.70
C ARG A 22 10.97 0.27 18.20
N TYR A 23 12.01 0.17 17.38
CA TYR A 23 13.30 -0.44 17.73
C TYR A 23 14.37 0.63 17.87
N GLU A 24 15.32 0.39 18.77
CA GLU A 24 16.49 1.25 18.88
C GLU A 24 17.37 1.14 17.64
N GLY A 25 17.80 2.28 17.10
CA GLY A 25 18.67 2.37 15.94
C GLY A 25 18.50 3.67 15.19
N ARG A 26 19.52 4.05 14.43
CA ARG A 26 19.47 5.24 13.55
C ARG A 26 18.87 4.89 12.22
N MET A 27 17.76 5.50 11.89
CA MET A 27 17.00 5.26 10.67
C MET A 27 16.83 6.53 9.85
N LEU A 28 16.96 6.42 8.53
CA LEU A 28 16.80 7.51 7.59
C LEU A 28 15.89 7.08 6.45
N VAL A 29 14.97 7.95 6.06
CA VAL A 29 14.20 7.83 4.81
C VAL A 29 14.78 8.83 3.80
N LEU A 30 15.18 8.33 2.62
CA LEU A 30 15.59 9.16 1.49
C LEU A 30 14.45 9.26 0.48
N GLU A 31 14.05 10.48 0.12
CA GLU A 31 13.02 10.74 -0.87
C GLU A 31 13.54 11.74 -1.92
N LYS A 32 13.36 11.42 -3.20
CA LYS A 32 13.81 12.28 -4.29
C LYS A 32 12.96 13.53 -4.50
N ALA A 33 11.69 13.47 -4.10
CA ALA A 33 10.77 14.60 -4.17
C ALA A 33 10.90 15.52 -2.95
N GLU A 34 10.21 16.66 -3.01
CA GLU A 34 10.19 17.69 -1.97
C GLU A 34 9.41 17.29 -0.71
N ASP A 35 8.59 16.23 -0.77
CA ASP A 35 7.72 15.82 0.33
C ASP A 35 7.37 14.32 0.26
N VAL A 36 6.73 13.81 1.29
CA VAL A 36 6.13 12.48 1.31
C VAL A 36 4.95 12.38 0.32
N CYS A 37 4.55 11.15 -0.03
CA CYS A 37 3.37 10.91 -0.86
C CYS A 37 3.43 11.48 -2.29
N CYS A 38 4.59 11.85 -2.82
CA CYS A 38 4.72 12.49 -4.13
C CYS A 38 4.62 11.55 -5.33
N GLY A 39 4.71 10.22 -5.12
CA GLY A 39 4.62 9.19 -6.17
C GLY A 39 3.21 8.61 -6.34
N THR A 40 3.14 7.30 -6.57
CA THR A 40 1.88 6.55 -6.77
C THR A 40 0.92 6.65 -5.57
N SER A 41 1.43 6.90 -4.37
CA SER A 41 0.62 7.05 -3.16
C SER A 41 -0.37 8.22 -3.23
N LYS A 42 -0.13 9.25 -4.04
CA LYS A 42 -1.09 10.35 -4.29
C LYS A 42 -2.00 10.11 -5.49
N ALA A 43 -1.70 9.14 -6.35
CA ALA A 43 -2.35 8.92 -7.64
C ALA A 43 -2.98 7.53 -7.70
N ASN A 44 -4.01 7.30 -6.89
CA ASN A 44 -4.75 6.05 -6.79
C ASN A 44 -6.23 6.30 -6.49
N SER A 45 -7.03 5.24 -6.44
CA SER A 45 -8.49 5.32 -6.22
C SER A 45 -8.90 5.44 -4.74
N ALA A 46 -7.93 5.48 -3.81
CA ALA A 46 -8.19 5.59 -2.37
C ALA A 46 -8.98 4.41 -1.76
N ILE A 47 -9.06 3.29 -2.45
CA ILE A 47 -9.82 2.13 -2.01
C ILE A 47 -8.97 1.28 -1.06
N VAL A 48 -9.54 0.94 0.08
CA VAL A 48 -9.07 -0.13 0.96
C VAL A 48 -9.81 -1.40 0.53
N HIS A 49 -9.13 -2.22 -0.28
CA HIS A 49 -9.71 -3.42 -0.87
C HIS A 49 -10.06 -4.47 0.19
N ALA A 50 -11.21 -5.13 0.01
CA ALA A 50 -11.66 -6.20 0.91
C ALA A 50 -10.84 -7.50 0.77
N GLY A 51 -10.22 -7.75 -0.39
CA GLY A 51 -9.35 -8.92 -0.63
C GLY A 51 -9.97 -10.04 -1.47
N PHE A 52 -11.07 -9.78 -2.18
CA PHE A 52 -11.78 -10.80 -2.96
C PHE A 52 -11.17 -11.05 -4.35
N ASP A 53 -10.40 -10.13 -4.91
CA ASP A 53 -9.90 -10.16 -6.29
C ASP A 53 -8.52 -10.81 -6.45
N ALA A 54 -7.65 -10.66 -5.47
CA ALA A 54 -6.32 -11.26 -5.52
C ALA A 54 -6.38 -12.79 -5.51
N ALA A 55 -5.57 -13.43 -6.36
CA ALA A 55 -5.56 -14.89 -6.53
C ALA A 55 -5.30 -15.60 -5.19
N HIS A 56 -6.16 -16.58 -4.85
CA HIS A 56 -6.05 -17.35 -3.62
C HIS A 56 -4.69 -18.01 -3.48
N GLY A 57 -4.13 -17.98 -2.28
CA GLY A 57 -2.81 -18.53 -1.96
C GLY A 57 -1.63 -17.62 -2.34
N SER A 58 -1.87 -16.50 -3.02
CA SER A 58 -0.82 -15.52 -3.33
C SER A 58 -0.47 -14.66 -2.11
N LEU A 59 0.76 -14.14 -2.09
CA LEU A 59 1.19 -13.17 -1.09
C LEU A 59 0.32 -11.90 -1.14
N MET A 60 -0.12 -11.49 -2.34
CA MET A 60 -1.02 -10.35 -2.53
C MET A 60 -2.36 -10.57 -1.80
N ALA A 61 -2.99 -11.75 -1.95
CA ALA A 61 -4.24 -12.05 -1.25
C ALA A 61 -4.08 -11.99 0.27
N LYS A 62 -3.00 -12.60 0.79
CA LYS A 62 -2.67 -12.58 2.22
C LYS A 62 -2.48 -11.15 2.74
N MET A 63 -1.59 -10.38 2.12
CA MET A 63 -1.26 -9.02 2.56
C MET A 63 -2.43 -8.05 2.41
N ASN A 64 -3.26 -8.22 1.36
CA ASN A 64 -4.44 -7.41 1.16
C ASN A 64 -5.45 -7.60 2.30
N LEU A 65 -5.76 -8.85 2.66
CA LEU A 65 -6.68 -9.15 3.76
C LEU A 65 -6.14 -8.65 5.11
N GLU A 66 -4.86 -8.92 5.41
CA GLU A 66 -4.22 -8.46 6.64
C GLU A 66 -4.23 -6.93 6.74
N GLY A 67 -3.87 -6.23 5.66
CA GLY A 67 -3.89 -4.77 5.59
C GLY A 67 -5.28 -4.19 5.78
N ASN A 68 -6.31 -4.80 5.17
CA ASN A 68 -7.70 -4.40 5.36
C ASN A 68 -8.11 -4.49 6.84
N LEU A 69 -7.79 -5.60 7.51
CA LEU A 69 -8.12 -5.82 8.92
C LEU A 69 -7.37 -4.86 9.86
N MET A 70 -6.19 -4.42 9.49
CA MET A 70 -5.40 -3.45 10.28
C MET A 70 -5.90 -2.01 10.15
N MET A 71 -6.54 -1.66 9.04
CA MET A 71 -6.86 -0.27 8.69
C MET A 71 -7.71 0.47 9.74
N PRO A 72 -8.78 -0.12 10.31
CA PRO A 72 -9.59 0.58 11.32
C PRO A 72 -8.81 0.98 12.58
N GLN A 73 -7.93 0.09 13.06
CA GLN A 73 -7.12 0.38 14.23
C GLN A 73 -6.02 1.40 13.90
N LEU A 74 -5.39 1.26 12.74
CA LEU A 74 -4.37 2.18 12.26
C LEU A 74 -4.92 3.62 12.11
N ALA A 75 -6.14 3.74 11.55
CA ALA A 75 -6.83 5.03 11.42
C ALA A 75 -7.11 5.69 12.77
N LYS A 76 -7.47 4.87 13.78
CA LYS A 76 -7.69 5.35 15.14
C LYS A 76 -6.39 5.77 15.81
N ASP A 77 -5.32 4.97 15.66
CA ASP A 77 -4.03 5.21 16.31
C ASP A 77 -3.33 6.46 15.77
N LEU A 78 -3.53 6.77 14.49
CA LEU A 78 -2.86 7.87 13.78
C LEU A 78 -3.79 9.03 13.41
N ASP A 79 -5.06 8.96 13.80
CA ASP A 79 -6.07 10.01 13.62
C ASP A 79 -6.23 10.48 12.15
N PHE A 80 -6.25 9.55 11.21
CA PHE A 80 -6.58 9.87 9.82
C PHE A 80 -7.97 9.37 9.42
N ALA A 81 -8.60 10.06 8.47
CA ALA A 81 -9.95 9.72 8.01
C ALA A 81 -9.97 8.39 7.24
N PHE A 82 -10.73 7.43 7.76
CA PHE A 82 -11.04 6.14 7.15
C PHE A 82 -12.54 5.87 7.24
N LYS A 83 -13.13 5.36 6.16
CA LYS A 83 -14.55 5.00 6.15
C LYS A 83 -14.72 3.60 5.58
N MET A 84 -15.23 2.67 6.39
CA MET A 84 -15.63 1.34 5.95
C MET A 84 -17.05 1.42 5.37
N ASN A 85 -17.18 1.84 4.13
CA ASN A 85 -18.46 2.03 3.42
C ASN A 85 -18.79 0.86 2.49
N GLY A 86 -17.97 -0.18 2.47
CA GLY A 86 -18.09 -1.32 1.58
C GLY A 86 -17.68 -1.02 0.15
N SER A 87 -17.70 -2.05 -0.68
CA SER A 87 -17.49 -1.93 -2.12
C SER A 87 -18.44 -2.84 -2.89
N LEU A 88 -18.79 -2.42 -4.12
CA LEU A 88 -19.69 -3.13 -5.04
C LEU A 88 -18.94 -3.43 -6.33
N VAL A 89 -18.96 -4.69 -6.76
CA VAL A 89 -18.60 -5.05 -8.14
C VAL A 89 -19.91 -5.29 -8.89
N VAL A 90 -20.28 -4.34 -9.74
CA VAL A 90 -21.58 -4.32 -10.39
C VAL A 90 -21.57 -5.22 -11.63
N CYS A 91 -22.61 -6.06 -11.78
CA CYS A 91 -22.86 -6.89 -12.93
C CYS A 91 -23.97 -6.28 -13.80
N MET A 92 -23.67 -6.10 -15.09
CA MET A 92 -24.55 -5.43 -16.03
C MET A 92 -25.28 -6.39 -16.98
N SER A 93 -24.82 -7.65 -17.07
CA SER A 93 -25.39 -8.64 -17.96
C SER A 93 -25.34 -10.05 -17.36
N GLU A 94 -26.21 -10.94 -17.82
CA GLU A 94 -26.19 -12.34 -17.39
C GLU A 94 -24.92 -13.08 -17.81
N GLU A 95 -24.27 -12.64 -18.88
CA GLU A 95 -23.00 -13.20 -19.35
C GLU A 95 -21.85 -12.96 -18.36
N ASP A 96 -21.94 -11.93 -17.53
CA ASP A 96 -20.92 -11.58 -16.53
C ASP A 96 -21.19 -12.22 -15.15
N LEU A 97 -22.36 -12.80 -14.91
CA LEU A 97 -22.69 -13.48 -13.65
C LEU A 97 -21.67 -14.57 -13.26
N PRO A 98 -21.17 -15.42 -14.17
CA PRO A 98 -20.14 -16.41 -13.82
C PRO A 98 -18.86 -15.77 -13.28
N LYS A 99 -18.45 -14.61 -13.81
CA LYS A 99 -17.28 -13.87 -13.30
C LYS A 99 -17.53 -13.33 -11.91
N LEU A 100 -18.75 -12.81 -11.65
CA LEU A 100 -19.15 -12.33 -10.34
C LEU A 100 -19.10 -13.46 -9.29
N HIS A 101 -19.63 -14.64 -9.64
CA HIS A 101 -19.57 -15.84 -8.79
C HIS A 101 -18.12 -16.29 -8.53
N ALA A 102 -17.27 -16.27 -9.55
CA ALA A 102 -15.85 -16.61 -9.39
C ALA A 102 -15.13 -15.66 -8.42
N LEU A 103 -15.41 -14.36 -8.47
CA LEU A 103 -14.89 -13.37 -7.51
C LEU A 103 -15.39 -13.66 -6.09
N TYR A 104 -16.67 -13.97 -5.93
CA TYR A 104 -17.26 -14.35 -4.65
C TYR A 104 -16.55 -15.58 -4.06
N GLU A 105 -16.42 -16.65 -4.84
CA GLU A 105 -15.75 -17.88 -4.39
C GLU A 105 -14.28 -17.65 -4.03
N ASN A 106 -13.58 -16.84 -4.83
CA ASN A 106 -12.19 -16.47 -4.55
C ASN A 106 -12.08 -15.68 -3.24
N GLY A 107 -12.96 -14.71 -3.03
CA GLY A 107 -12.99 -13.93 -1.81
C GLY A 107 -13.32 -14.76 -0.56
N VAL A 108 -14.24 -15.72 -0.67
CA VAL A 108 -14.54 -16.69 0.42
C VAL A 108 -13.30 -17.52 0.74
N LYS A 109 -12.61 -18.05 -0.27
CA LYS A 109 -11.35 -18.80 -0.11
C LYS A 109 -10.25 -17.95 0.54
N ASN A 110 -10.18 -16.66 0.21
CA ASN A 110 -9.24 -15.70 0.81
C ASN A 110 -9.60 -15.35 2.26
N GLY A 111 -10.81 -15.67 2.72
CA GLY A 111 -11.26 -15.41 4.09
C GLY A 111 -11.94 -14.06 4.29
N VAL A 112 -12.33 -13.37 3.21
CA VAL A 112 -13.08 -12.11 3.28
C VAL A 112 -14.44 -12.34 3.95
N LYS A 113 -14.79 -11.52 4.93
CA LYS A 113 -16.01 -11.68 5.72
C LYS A 113 -17.17 -10.90 5.13
N GLY A 114 -18.37 -11.50 5.22
CA GLY A 114 -19.62 -10.82 4.87
C GLY A 114 -19.84 -10.60 3.37
N LEU A 115 -19.07 -11.26 2.49
CA LEU A 115 -19.31 -11.22 1.05
C LEU A 115 -20.70 -11.74 0.72
N GLU A 116 -21.40 -11.04 -0.18
CA GLU A 116 -22.75 -11.39 -0.63
C GLU A 116 -22.90 -11.07 -2.11
N ILE A 117 -23.54 -11.97 -2.87
CA ILE A 117 -24.06 -11.64 -4.19
C ILE A 117 -25.47 -11.09 -3.99
N VAL A 118 -25.67 -9.82 -4.27
CA VAL A 118 -26.95 -9.12 -4.12
C VAL A 118 -27.65 -9.00 -5.47
N ASP A 119 -29.00 -9.11 -5.45
CA ASP A 119 -29.84 -8.85 -6.61
C ASP A 119 -29.98 -7.35 -6.92
N ALA A 120 -30.63 -7.01 -8.03
CA ALA A 120 -30.83 -5.63 -8.46
C ALA A 120 -31.58 -4.79 -7.42
N LYS A 121 -32.56 -5.36 -6.69
CA LYS A 121 -33.32 -4.65 -5.66
C LYS A 121 -32.40 -4.27 -4.51
N ARG A 122 -31.67 -5.22 -3.95
CA ARG A 122 -30.75 -4.97 -2.84
C ARG A 122 -29.60 -4.05 -3.25
N LEU A 123 -29.12 -4.17 -4.48
CA LEU A 123 -28.10 -3.27 -5.03
C LEU A 123 -28.57 -1.81 -5.03
N HIS A 124 -29.81 -1.52 -5.47
CA HIS A 124 -30.35 -0.16 -5.47
C HIS A 124 -30.65 0.37 -4.05
N GLU A 125 -30.90 -0.50 -3.07
CA GLU A 125 -30.98 -0.09 -1.66
C GLU A 125 -29.60 0.33 -1.12
N LEU A 126 -28.53 -0.35 -1.52
CA LEU A 126 -27.16 -0.05 -1.11
C LEU A 126 -26.60 1.18 -1.82
N GLU A 127 -26.86 1.31 -3.13
CA GLU A 127 -26.42 2.43 -3.96
C GLU A 127 -27.56 2.87 -4.90
N PRO A 128 -28.37 3.86 -4.50
CA PRO A 128 -29.51 4.31 -5.28
C PRO A 128 -29.15 4.92 -6.64
N ASN A 129 -27.91 5.40 -6.82
CA ASN A 129 -27.46 6.03 -8.06
C ASN A 129 -26.79 5.07 -9.04
N VAL A 130 -26.73 3.77 -8.73
CA VAL A 130 -26.21 2.78 -9.67
C VAL A 130 -27.11 2.69 -10.91
N SER A 131 -26.53 2.27 -12.02
CA SER A 131 -27.28 2.10 -13.28
C SER A 131 -28.52 1.21 -13.08
N LYS A 132 -29.66 1.63 -13.64
CA LYS A 132 -30.91 0.85 -13.62
C LYS A 132 -30.80 -0.48 -14.41
N ASN A 133 -29.77 -0.61 -15.24
CA ASN A 133 -29.51 -1.83 -16.00
C ASN A 133 -28.66 -2.83 -15.22
N ALA A 134 -28.21 -2.49 -14.02
CA ALA A 134 -27.46 -3.39 -13.16
C ALA A 134 -28.38 -4.51 -12.65
N ILE A 135 -27.97 -5.76 -12.84
CA ILE A 135 -28.80 -6.94 -12.50
C ILE A 135 -28.39 -7.59 -11.18
N ALA A 136 -27.14 -7.45 -10.80
CA ALA A 136 -26.58 -7.99 -9.55
C ALA A 136 -25.30 -7.25 -9.17
N ALA A 137 -24.79 -7.50 -7.96
CA ALA A 137 -23.44 -7.08 -7.58
C ALA A 137 -22.85 -8.03 -6.54
N LEU A 138 -21.51 -8.08 -6.48
CA LEU A 138 -20.79 -8.58 -5.32
C LEU A 138 -20.66 -7.44 -4.31
N TRP A 139 -21.29 -7.58 -3.15
CA TRP A 139 -21.16 -6.70 -2.01
C TRP A 139 -20.04 -7.17 -1.07
N ALA A 140 -19.08 -6.31 -0.80
CA ALA A 140 -17.99 -6.57 0.13
C ALA A 140 -18.01 -5.52 1.26
N PRO A 141 -18.66 -5.79 2.41
CA PRO A 141 -18.86 -4.80 3.48
C PRO A 141 -17.57 -4.34 4.16
N THR A 142 -16.50 -5.13 4.07
CA THR A 142 -15.20 -4.79 4.66
C THR A 142 -14.35 -3.88 3.76
N GLY A 143 -14.78 -3.62 2.53
CA GLY A 143 -14.16 -2.59 1.69
C GLY A 143 -14.33 -1.19 2.28
N GLY A 144 -13.43 -0.27 1.96
CA GLY A 144 -13.50 1.09 2.47
C GLY A 144 -12.74 2.09 1.64
N ILE A 145 -12.75 3.32 2.09
CA ILE A 145 -11.99 4.41 1.50
C ILE A 145 -11.11 5.11 2.55
N VAL A 146 -9.95 5.57 2.13
CA VAL A 146 -9.00 6.32 2.96
C VAL A 146 -8.45 7.48 2.15
N CYS A 147 -8.18 8.62 2.80
CA CYS A 147 -7.37 9.65 2.14
C CYS A 147 -5.91 9.18 2.07
N PRO A 148 -5.35 8.88 0.89
CA PRO A 148 -4.01 8.34 0.79
C PRO A 148 -2.92 9.35 1.20
N PHE A 149 -3.20 10.64 1.07
CA PHE A 149 -2.33 11.70 1.58
C PHE A 149 -2.27 11.64 3.11
N ASN A 150 -3.43 11.72 3.78
CA ASN A 150 -3.48 11.74 5.25
C ASN A 150 -2.88 10.45 5.85
N LEU A 151 -3.17 9.29 5.24
CA LEU A 151 -2.55 8.03 5.67
C LEU A 151 -1.02 8.09 5.58
N THR A 152 -0.48 8.56 4.44
CA THR A 152 0.97 8.58 4.23
C THR A 152 1.65 9.60 5.15
N ILE A 153 1.06 10.79 5.29
CA ILE A 153 1.55 11.85 6.18
C ILE A 153 1.54 11.37 7.64
N ALA A 154 0.43 10.82 8.12
CA ALA A 154 0.31 10.34 9.49
C ALA A 154 1.33 9.22 9.83
N LEU A 155 1.62 8.33 8.87
CA LEU A 155 2.67 7.33 9.00
C LEU A 155 4.06 7.97 9.10
N ALA A 156 4.35 8.98 8.28
CA ALA A 156 5.62 9.67 8.26
C ALA A 156 5.85 10.50 9.53
N GLU A 157 4.85 11.29 9.94
CA GLU A 157 4.89 12.09 11.17
C GLU A 157 5.12 11.21 12.39
N ASN A 158 4.38 10.11 12.51
CA ASN A 158 4.59 9.17 13.61
C ASN A 158 5.98 8.54 13.61
N ALA A 159 6.54 8.21 12.43
CA ALA A 159 7.92 7.74 12.33
C ALA A 159 8.93 8.81 12.75
N PHE A 160 8.73 10.05 12.31
CA PHE A 160 9.57 11.20 12.66
C PHE A 160 9.55 11.50 14.16
N ASP A 161 8.37 11.53 14.77
CA ASP A 161 8.21 11.73 16.22
C ASP A 161 8.90 10.64 17.05
N ASN A 162 9.07 9.45 16.47
CA ASN A 162 9.80 8.34 17.06
C ASN A 162 11.27 8.23 16.59
N GLY A 163 11.83 9.32 16.04
CA GLY A 163 13.26 9.47 15.81
C GLY A 163 13.77 9.00 14.45
N VAL A 164 12.90 8.70 13.48
CA VAL A 164 13.32 8.45 12.10
C VAL A 164 13.62 9.77 11.39
N GLU A 165 14.80 9.88 10.82
CA GLU A 165 15.20 11.05 10.04
C GLU A 165 14.60 10.97 8.62
N PHE A 166 14.22 12.13 8.03
CA PHE A 166 13.75 12.21 6.63
C PHE A 166 14.62 13.21 5.86
N GLN A 167 15.09 12.81 4.67
CA GLN A 167 15.87 13.67 3.78
C GLN A 167 15.17 13.71 2.43
N PHE A 168 14.54 14.85 2.15
CA PHE A 168 13.85 15.14 0.89
C PHE A 168 14.80 15.70 -0.16
N ASN A 169 14.33 15.80 -1.41
CA ASN A 169 15.09 16.23 -2.59
C ASN A 169 16.37 15.41 -2.80
N THR A 170 16.41 14.19 -2.26
CA THR A 170 17.60 13.34 -2.22
C THR A 170 17.39 12.09 -3.06
N GLU A 171 17.88 12.14 -4.29
CA GLU A 171 17.78 11.05 -5.25
C GLU A 171 18.97 10.10 -5.10
N VAL A 172 18.67 8.80 -4.93
CA VAL A 172 19.67 7.74 -4.92
C VAL A 172 20.12 7.46 -6.34
N THR A 173 21.44 7.56 -6.59
CA THR A 173 22.06 7.41 -7.90
C THR A 173 22.93 6.15 -8.01
N GLY A 174 23.28 5.51 -6.89
CA GLY A 174 24.10 4.31 -6.90
C GLY A 174 24.33 3.71 -5.52
N PHE A 175 25.01 2.58 -5.52
CA PHE A 175 25.36 1.84 -4.31
C PHE A 175 26.77 1.27 -4.41
N ALA A 176 27.50 1.24 -3.30
CA ALA A 176 28.72 0.49 -3.13
C ALA A 176 28.66 -0.38 -1.87
N TRP A 177 29.11 -1.63 -1.96
CA TRP A 177 29.25 -2.51 -0.80
C TRP A 177 30.67 -2.42 -0.26
N ASN A 178 30.81 -2.13 1.04
CA ASN A 178 32.10 -1.94 1.70
C ASN A 178 32.21 -2.84 2.94
N ASP A 179 32.49 -4.12 2.71
CA ASP A 179 32.81 -5.09 3.77
C ASP A 179 31.98 -4.95 5.07
N GLY A 180 30.67 -5.12 4.94
CA GLY A 180 29.73 -5.11 6.06
C GLY A 180 28.76 -3.94 6.10
N TYR A 181 28.88 -2.95 5.21
CA TYR A 181 27.94 -1.85 5.10
C TYR A 181 27.78 -1.36 3.65
N TRP A 182 26.71 -0.63 3.40
CA TRP A 182 26.43 0.02 2.12
C TRP A 182 26.79 1.50 2.17
N THR A 183 27.44 1.99 1.11
CA THR A 183 27.45 3.40 0.76
C THR A 183 26.36 3.63 -0.29
N ILE A 184 25.44 4.54 0.01
CA ILE A 184 24.39 4.98 -0.90
C ILE A 184 24.80 6.32 -1.48
N HIS A 185 25.04 6.37 -2.80
CA HIS A 185 25.37 7.60 -3.50
C HIS A 185 24.09 8.36 -3.84
N THR A 186 24.09 9.67 -3.60
CA THR A 186 22.95 10.54 -3.90
C THR A 186 23.42 11.84 -4.55
N ASN A 187 22.46 12.62 -5.07
CA ASN A 187 22.71 13.98 -5.57
C ASN A 187 23.11 14.98 -4.46
N HIS A 188 23.03 14.62 -3.18
CA HIS A 188 23.39 15.42 -2.01
C HIS A 188 24.51 14.81 -1.15
N GLY A 189 25.36 13.95 -1.77
CA GLY A 189 26.44 13.28 -1.08
C GLY A 189 26.11 11.83 -0.73
N ASP A 190 26.98 11.21 0.04
CA ASP A 190 26.95 9.80 0.34
C ASP A 190 26.42 9.53 1.75
N PHE A 191 25.66 8.44 1.88
CA PHE A 191 25.16 7.96 3.16
C PHE A 191 25.61 6.51 3.39
N GLU A 192 26.02 6.22 4.63
CA GLU A 192 26.44 4.87 5.01
C GLU A 192 25.38 4.18 5.89
N THR A 193 25.11 2.91 5.61
CA THR A 193 24.14 2.12 6.35
C THR A 193 24.44 0.63 6.35
N ARG A 194 23.99 -0.08 7.39
CA ARG A 194 24.05 -1.54 7.44
C ARG A 194 23.02 -2.22 6.54
N TYR A 195 21.79 -1.68 6.50
CA TYR A 195 20.70 -2.27 5.73
C TYR A 195 20.01 -1.21 4.87
N VAL A 196 19.62 -1.62 3.67
CA VAL A 196 18.85 -0.81 2.72
C VAL A 196 17.51 -1.45 2.48
N ILE A 197 16.44 -0.67 2.60
CA ILE A 197 15.08 -1.08 2.25
C ILE A 197 14.63 -0.30 1.02
N ASN A 198 14.41 -1.01 -0.07
CA ASN A 198 13.93 -0.42 -1.31
C ASN A 198 12.39 -0.32 -1.28
N ALA A 199 11.87 0.88 -1.08
CA ALA A 199 10.45 1.22 -1.11
C ALA A 199 10.13 2.26 -2.21
N ALA A 200 10.91 2.27 -3.30
CA ALA A 200 10.85 3.28 -4.36
C ALA A 200 9.68 3.11 -5.36
N GLY A 201 8.67 2.31 -5.01
CA GLY A 201 7.46 2.13 -5.82
C GLY A 201 7.79 1.65 -7.24
N VAL A 202 7.30 2.38 -8.24
CA VAL A 202 7.53 2.05 -9.67
C VAL A 202 8.99 2.19 -10.14
N TYR A 203 9.89 2.68 -9.29
CA TYR A 203 11.34 2.73 -9.55
C TYR A 203 12.12 1.68 -8.77
N SER A 204 11.43 0.76 -8.09
CA SER A 204 12.10 -0.27 -7.27
C SER A 204 12.96 -1.21 -8.08
N ASP A 205 12.59 -1.51 -9.32
CA ASP A 205 13.38 -2.31 -10.25
C ASP A 205 14.67 -1.60 -10.67
N VAL A 206 14.61 -0.29 -10.89
CA VAL A 206 15.80 0.52 -11.24
C VAL A 206 16.85 0.41 -10.13
N LEU A 207 16.46 0.63 -8.87
CA LEU A 207 17.38 0.51 -7.74
C LEU A 207 17.86 -0.93 -7.52
N HIS A 208 16.95 -1.92 -7.61
CA HIS A 208 17.29 -3.33 -7.53
C HIS A 208 18.34 -3.71 -8.58
N ASN A 209 18.18 -3.21 -9.80
CA ASN A 209 19.05 -3.52 -10.93
C ASN A 209 20.46 -2.90 -10.80
N MET A 210 20.65 -1.92 -9.91
CA MET A 210 21.98 -1.39 -9.60
C MET A 210 22.83 -2.36 -8.78
N VAL A 211 22.22 -3.20 -7.95
CA VAL A 211 22.93 -4.06 -6.98
C VAL A 211 22.78 -5.56 -7.24
N SER A 212 21.81 -5.98 -8.06
CA SER A 212 21.52 -7.39 -8.31
C SER A 212 21.92 -7.83 -9.72
N THR A 213 22.43 -9.05 -9.83
CA THR A 213 22.65 -9.72 -11.11
C THR A 213 21.35 -10.21 -11.73
N ARG A 214 20.35 -10.57 -10.89
CA ARG A 214 19.00 -10.91 -11.34
C ARG A 214 18.22 -9.62 -11.61
N LYS A 215 17.93 -9.35 -12.87
CA LYS A 215 17.18 -8.15 -13.26
C LYS A 215 15.69 -8.33 -13.04
N LEU A 216 15.04 -7.24 -12.62
CA LEU A 216 13.59 -7.11 -12.48
C LEU A 216 13.11 -5.99 -13.40
N HIS A 217 11.83 -6.06 -13.78
CA HIS A 217 11.11 -5.00 -14.48
C HIS A 217 9.70 -4.90 -13.86
N ILE A 218 9.29 -3.66 -13.60
CA ILE A 218 7.96 -3.30 -13.11
C ILE A 218 7.17 -2.62 -14.24
#